data_cd401a2b6bf08c9925bf6c93d03f03cf
#
_entry.id   cd401a2b6bf08c9925bf6c93d03f03cf
#
_cell.length_a   1.000
_cell.length_b   1.000
_cell.length_c   1.000
_cell.angle_alpha   90.00
_cell.angle_beta   90.00
_cell.angle_gamma   90.00
#
_symmetry.space_group_name_H-M   'P 1'
#
loop_
_entity.id
_entity.type
_entity.pdbx_description
1 polymer ?
#
loop_
_entity_poly.entity_id
_entity_poly.type
_entity_poly.pdbx_seq_one_letter_code
_entity_poly.pdbx_strand_id
1 'polypeptide(L)'
;MTIRKLVILLALAVAAIGPLSCNKENGPVSEAVSNKDIYRDAYVYGFPMVMNYGVMYAYFVDRNSGQFKAPFNQIFNEARVFTPKDTAIVTPNSDTPYSFVGLDLRAEPIVLCVPKVEKTRYYDVQLVDMYTFNYGYIGSRATGNDEGCYMVAGPDWKGETPKGINKVFNSETQFGLVGYRTQLFGPNDMSNVMKVQAGYKVQPLSAFAHQTPPPAPPAIQFPPFTKEDMKTPFAKYLNFVLQFCPPVEEEKALRARFATVGIEAGKPFDFDKLPEGQKAEMALGIKEAYESIEKQKDNIGKNINGWLVGSALGDRTFFHGNWLLRAAAALAGIYGNSAEEAVYPIAKNDSAGQALDGSKHNFTITFAAGQFPPVNAFWSVTMYDGKTQLLIANPINRYLINSPMMPGMKKGQDASLTLYIQRDAPSADKKANWLPAPDGPIYLIMRLYWPKETPPSVLPPGDGTWKPPAIEVAQ
;
A
#
# COMPACT_ATOMS: atom_id res chain seq x y z
N MET A 1 -68.40 -8.89 -8.31
CA MET A 1 -69.13 -9.92 -7.55
C MET A 1 -68.15 -10.43 -6.50
N THR A 2 -68.35 -10.42 -5.23
CA THR A 2 -69.32 -10.10 -4.25
C THR A 2 -68.60 -9.87 -2.92
N ILE A 3 -69.00 -8.81 -2.27
CA ILE A 3 -68.74 -8.37 -0.91
C ILE A 3 -69.16 -9.41 0.10
N ARG A 4 -68.45 -9.65 1.21
CA ARG A 4 -69.06 -9.90 2.51
C ARG A 4 -68.23 -9.38 3.67
N LYS A 5 -68.82 -8.41 4.35
CA LYS A 5 -68.56 -7.87 5.68
C LYS A 5 -68.99 -8.84 6.77
N LEU A 6 -68.37 -8.79 7.94
CA LEU A 6 -68.92 -9.06 9.27
C LEU A 6 -67.97 -8.49 10.33
N VAL A 7 -68.19 -7.45 11.00
CA VAL A 7 -69.05 -6.87 12.06
C VAL A 7 -68.88 -7.59 13.43
N ILE A 8 -68.13 -6.92 14.32
CA ILE A 8 -68.22 -6.57 15.76
C ILE A 8 -68.58 -7.66 16.77
N LEU A 9 -67.82 -7.70 17.86
CA LEU A 9 -68.40 -7.70 19.23
C LEU A 9 -67.38 -7.08 20.24
N LEU A 10 -67.86 -6.00 20.89
CA LEU A 10 -67.30 -5.30 22.02
C LEU A 10 -67.61 -6.13 23.29
N ALA A 11 -66.66 -6.30 24.17
CA ALA A 11 -66.89 -6.64 25.57
C ALA A 11 -66.10 -5.71 26.47
N LEU A 12 -66.74 -4.79 27.12
CA LEU A 12 -66.25 -4.02 28.26
C LEU A 12 -66.05 -4.93 29.48
N ALA A 13 -64.93 -4.87 30.14
CA ALA A 13 -64.78 -5.25 31.55
C ALA A 13 -64.00 -4.13 32.26
N VAL A 14 -64.62 -3.58 33.25
CA VAL A 14 -64.18 -2.52 34.15
C VAL A 14 -63.44 -3.13 35.33
N ALA A 15 -62.44 -2.40 35.80
CA ALA A 15 -61.93 -2.29 37.15
C ALA A 15 -60.67 -3.06 37.53
N ALA A 16 -59.66 -2.39 37.89
CA ALA A 16 -59.19 -2.17 39.26
C ALA A 16 -57.90 -1.33 39.20
N ILE A 17 -57.95 -0.16 39.80
CA ILE A 17 -56.80 0.74 39.94
C ILE A 17 -55.98 0.24 41.14
N GLY A 18 -54.80 -0.33 40.86
CA GLY A 18 -53.72 -0.55 41.83
C GLY A 18 -52.62 0.47 41.62
N PRO A 19 -51.88 0.90 42.63
CA PRO A 19 -50.86 1.98 42.48
C PRO A 19 -49.73 1.51 41.62
N LEU A 20 -49.47 2.21 40.49
CA LEU A 20 -48.28 2.03 39.67
C LEU A 20 -47.04 2.46 40.46
N SER A 21 -46.27 1.48 40.88
CA SER A 21 -44.87 1.65 41.21
C SER A 21 -44.11 2.05 39.93
N CYS A 22 -43.56 3.29 39.91
CA CYS A 22 -42.65 3.73 38.86
C CYS A 22 -41.36 2.94 38.98
N ASN A 23 -41.29 1.79 38.27
CA ASN A 23 -39.99 1.24 37.88
C ASN A 23 -39.47 2.15 36.77
N LYS A 24 -38.43 2.92 37.10
CA LYS A 24 -37.54 3.50 36.09
C LYS A 24 -36.94 2.34 35.30
N GLU A 25 -37.44 2.08 34.12
CA GLU A 25 -36.71 1.32 33.12
C GLU A 25 -35.43 2.10 32.84
N ASN A 26 -34.32 1.57 33.35
CA ASN A 26 -33.00 1.95 32.89
C ASN A 26 -32.92 1.53 31.42
N GLY A 27 -33.12 2.49 30.52
CA GLY A 27 -32.79 2.31 29.12
C GLY A 27 -31.34 1.81 29.01
N PRO A 28 -30.95 1.15 27.92
CA PRO A 28 -29.59 0.64 27.78
C PRO A 28 -28.60 1.77 28.06
N VAL A 29 -27.87 1.65 29.17
CA VAL A 29 -26.75 2.53 29.48
C VAL A 29 -25.75 2.26 28.34
N SER A 30 -25.63 3.20 27.42
CA SER A 30 -24.53 3.20 26.48
C SER A 30 -23.27 3.14 27.35
N GLU A 31 -22.60 2.00 27.39
CA GLU A 31 -21.30 1.89 28.06
C GLU A 31 -20.40 2.98 27.51
N ALA A 32 -19.95 3.87 28.39
CA ALA A 32 -19.03 4.91 28.00
C ALA A 32 -17.77 4.25 27.43
N VAL A 33 -17.43 4.55 26.18
CA VAL A 33 -16.23 4.02 25.51
C VAL A 33 -15.02 4.34 26.39
N SER A 34 -14.25 3.33 26.77
CA SER A 34 -13.09 3.48 27.64
C SER A 34 -11.97 4.27 26.95
N ASN A 35 -11.12 4.99 27.70
CA ASN A 35 -9.94 5.63 27.11
C ASN A 35 -9.03 4.63 26.39
N LYS A 36 -8.88 3.41 26.93
CA LYS A 36 -8.15 2.32 26.27
C LYS A 36 -8.67 2.06 24.85
N ASP A 37 -9.99 1.98 24.67
CA ASP A 37 -10.60 1.74 23.37
C ASP A 37 -10.41 2.93 22.43
N ILE A 38 -10.45 4.16 22.95
CA ILE A 38 -10.18 5.36 22.16
C ILE A 38 -8.72 5.36 21.69
N TYR A 39 -7.76 5.02 22.56
CA TYR A 39 -6.33 4.90 22.19
C TYR A 39 -6.11 3.79 21.17
N ARG A 40 -6.77 2.62 21.32
CA ARG A 40 -6.73 1.53 20.34
C ARG A 40 -7.20 2.00 18.98
N ASP A 41 -8.37 2.62 18.91
CA ASP A 41 -8.97 3.08 17.65
C ASP A 41 -8.13 4.19 17.00
N ALA A 42 -7.59 5.12 17.80
CA ALA A 42 -6.71 6.18 17.32
C ALA A 42 -5.38 5.60 16.78
N TYR A 43 -4.85 4.55 17.41
CA TYR A 43 -3.66 3.87 16.91
C TYR A 43 -3.93 3.18 15.57
N VAL A 44 -5.02 2.42 15.45
CA VAL A 44 -5.41 1.78 14.17
C VAL A 44 -5.60 2.83 13.08
N TYR A 45 -6.31 3.92 13.37
CA TYR A 45 -6.52 5.02 12.42
C TYR A 45 -5.22 5.69 12.00
N GLY A 46 -4.36 6.00 12.95
CA GLY A 46 -3.14 6.78 12.73
C GLY A 46 -1.92 5.94 12.30
N PHE A 47 -1.95 4.61 12.47
CA PHE A 47 -0.81 3.73 12.20
C PHE A 47 -0.19 3.96 10.80
N PRO A 48 -0.96 3.95 9.69
CA PRO A 48 -0.40 4.21 8.38
C PRO A 48 0.18 5.63 8.25
N MET A 49 -0.46 6.61 8.88
CA MET A 49 -0.04 8.02 8.83
C MET A 49 1.31 8.23 9.50
N VAL A 50 1.53 7.62 10.67
CA VAL A 50 2.79 7.74 11.41
C VAL A 50 3.89 6.91 10.72
N MET A 51 3.59 5.73 10.17
CA MET A 51 4.52 5.00 9.31
C MET A 51 4.95 5.82 8.09
N ASN A 52 3.99 6.45 7.40
CA ASN A 52 4.25 7.32 6.25
C ASN A 52 5.13 8.52 6.64
N TYR A 53 4.85 9.12 7.81
CA TYR A 53 5.70 10.17 8.36
C TYR A 53 7.14 9.70 8.56
N GLY A 54 7.34 8.50 9.09
CA GLY A 54 8.68 7.94 9.28
C GLY A 54 9.45 7.80 7.96
N VAL A 55 8.80 7.35 6.89
CA VAL A 55 9.40 7.30 5.55
C VAL A 55 9.66 8.70 5.01
N MET A 56 8.68 9.60 5.11
CA MET A 56 8.82 11.00 4.69
C MET A 56 10.00 11.67 5.40
N TYR A 57 10.14 11.48 6.71
CA TYR A 57 11.25 12.02 7.51
C TYR A 57 12.59 11.49 7.00
N ALA A 58 12.73 10.16 6.85
CA ALA A 58 13.97 9.53 6.40
C ALA A 58 14.35 9.89 4.95
N TYR A 59 13.37 10.05 4.05
CA TYR A 59 13.63 10.27 2.63
C TYR A 59 13.80 11.75 2.25
N PHE A 60 13.10 12.68 2.93
CA PHE A 60 13.00 14.05 2.47
C PHE A 60 13.40 15.10 3.52
N VAL A 61 13.57 14.72 4.79
CA VAL A 61 13.89 15.63 5.88
C VAL A 61 15.28 15.38 6.46
N ASP A 62 15.53 14.17 6.95
CA ASP A 62 16.80 13.82 7.62
C ASP A 62 17.91 13.50 6.60
N ARG A 63 18.74 14.48 6.34
CA ARG A 63 19.89 14.33 5.42
C ARG A 63 20.91 13.29 5.87
N ASN A 64 20.88 12.88 7.14
CA ASN A 64 21.82 11.93 7.74
C ASN A 64 21.22 10.52 7.87
N SER A 65 19.98 10.30 7.44
CA SER A 65 19.28 9.04 7.62
C SER A 65 19.91 7.83 6.91
N GLY A 66 20.86 8.04 5.99
CA GLY A 66 21.33 6.99 5.06
C GLY A 66 20.30 6.60 3.99
N GLN A 67 19.05 7.08 4.10
CA GLN A 67 17.94 6.84 3.16
C GLN A 67 17.52 8.13 2.43
N PHE A 68 18.15 9.26 2.73
CA PHE A 68 17.79 10.54 2.15
C PHE A 68 17.81 10.48 0.61
N LYS A 69 16.74 10.96 0.00
CA LYS A 69 16.55 10.99 -1.45
C LYS A 69 16.77 12.40 -2.01
N ALA A 70 15.88 13.34 -1.65
CA ALA A 70 15.93 14.73 -2.09
C ALA A 70 15.17 15.63 -1.10
N PRO A 71 15.34 16.95 -1.14
CA PRO A 71 14.38 17.86 -0.50
C PRO A 71 12.99 17.74 -1.10
N PHE A 72 11.97 18.20 -0.37
CA PHE A 72 10.59 18.26 -0.91
C PHE A 72 10.54 18.97 -2.27
N ASN A 73 9.61 18.53 -3.11
CA ASN A 73 9.35 19.04 -4.45
C ASN A 73 10.53 18.91 -5.43
N GLN A 74 11.47 18.02 -5.12
CA GLN A 74 12.57 17.65 -6.00
C GLN A 74 12.55 16.15 -6.25
N ILE A 75 12.86 15.75 -7.50
CA ILE A 75 12.89 14.33 -7.87
C ILE A 75 14.27 13.72 -7.58
N PHE A 76 14.24 12.49 -7.05
CA PHE A 76 15.40 11.62 -6.94
C PHE A 76 15.19 10.41 -7.84
N ASN A 77 16.15 10.13 -8.74
CA ASN A 77 16.12 8.98 -9.63
C ASN A 77 17.05 7.89 -9.11
N GLU A 78 16.53 6.71 -8.79
CA GLU A 78 17.32 5.54 -8.38
C GLU A 78 17.62 4.69 -9.63
N ALA A 79 18.78 4.89 -10.24
CA ALA A 79 19.17 4.22 -11.49
C ALA A 79 19.77 2.82 -11.23
N ARG A 80 19.13 2.02 -10.38
CA ARG A 80 19.51 0.64 -10.07
C ARG A 80 18.31 -0.17 -9.59
N VAL A 81 18.43 -1.46 -9.57
CA VAL A 81 17.52 -2.35 -8.84
C VAL A 81 18.04 -2.64 -7.44
N PHE A 82 17.15 -3.04 -6.56
CA PHE A 82 17.55 -3.52 -5.23
C PHE A 82 18.33 -4.84 -5.33
N THR A 83 19.21 -5.05 -4.38
CA THR A 83 20.09 -6.21 -4.24
C THR A 83 20.05 -6.73 -2.80
N PRO A 84 20.68 -7.86 -2.47
CA PRO A 84 20.77 -8.34 -1.08
C PRO A 84 21.47 -7.37 -0.09
N LYS A 85 22.14 -6.34 -0.59
CA LYS A 85 22.74 -5.28 0.24
C LYS A 85 21.72 -4.27 0.75
N ASP A 86 20.54 -4.22 0.15
CA ASP A 86 19.47 -3.29 0.50
C ASP A 86 18.60 -3.92 1.59
N THR A 87 18.87 -3.60 2.84
CA THR A 87 18.25 -4.21 4.01
C THR A 87 17.24 -3.29 4.73
N ALA A 88 17.08 -2.06 4.25
CA ALA A 88 16.20 -1.07 4.89
C ALA A 88 14.72 -1.28 4.62
N ILE A 89 14.37 -1.93 3.49
CA ILE A 89 13.00 -2.17 3.04
C ILE A 89 12.82 -3.67 2.85
N VAL A 90 11.78 -4.24 3.43
CA VAL A 90 11.39 -5.64 3.18
C VAL A 90 10.74 -5.79 1.80
N THR A 91 10.84 -6.97 1.22
CA THR A 91 10.29 -7.32 -0.10
C THR A 91 10.66 -6.33 -1.23
N PRO A 92 11.93 -5.89 -1.34
CA PRO A 92 12.35 -4.89 -2.30
C PRO A 92 12.08 -5.37 -3.74
N ASN A 93 11.61 -4.43 -4.57
CA ASN A 93 11.27 -4.71 -5.96
C ASN A 93 12.51 -4.60 -6.87
N SER A 94 12.79 -5.64 -7.64
CA SER A 94 13.90 -5.65 -8.62
C SER A 94 13.41 -5.60 -10.08
N ASP A 95 12.10 -5.41 -10.33
CA ASP A 95 11.56 -5.30 -11.69
C ASP A 95 11.64 -3.88 -12.25
N THR A 96 11.49 -2.88 -11.38
CA THR A 96 11.35 -1.48 -11.77
C THR A 96 12.26 -0.59 -10.94
N PRO A 97 13.26 0.08 -11.52
CA PRO A 97 13.93 1.20 -10.87
C PRO A 97 12.94 2.30 -10.50
N TYR A 98 13.16 2.92 -9.34
CA TYR A 98 12.27 3.92 -8.77
C TYR A 98 12.75 5.35 -9.00
N SER A 99 11.79 6.30 -9.03
CA SER A 99 12.06 7.70 -8.70
C SER A 99 11.11 8.14 -7.60
N PHE A 100 11.53 9.10 -6.78
CA PHE A 100 10.76 9.55 -5.63
C PHE A 100 10.67 11.07 -5.58
N VAL A 101 9.51 11.56 -5.14
CA VAL A 101 9.28 12.97 -4.81
C VAL A 101 8.50 13.03 -3.49
N GLY A 102 9.01 13.76 -2.51
CA GLY A 102 8.20 14.22 -1.38
C GLY A 102 7.46 15.49 -1.79
N LEU A 103 6.16 15.53 -1.66
CA LEU A 103 5.36 16.70 -1.96
C LEU A 103 5.16 17.56 -0.71
N ASP A 104 5.45 18.86 -0.82
CA ASP A 104 4.96 19.92 0.05
C ASP A 104 4.05 20.84 -0.77
N LEU A 105 2.75 20.73 -0.55
CA LEU A 105 1.70 21.41 -1.30
C LEU A 105 1.16 22.66 -0.57
N ARG A 106 1.82 23.09 0.50
CA ARG A 106 1.33 24.20 1.34
C ARG A 106 1.41 25.57 0.66
N ALA A 107 2.41 25.78 -0.18
CA ALA A 107 2.56 27.06 -0.88
C ALA A 107 1.72 27.10 -2.16
N GLU A 108 1.86 26.10 -2.99
CA GLU A 108 1.26 26.00 -4.31
C GLU A 108 1.24 24.55 -4.81
N PRO A 109 0.44 24.23 -5.84
CA PRO A 109 0.47 22.93 -6.49
C PRO A 109 1.84 22.62 -7.12
N ILE A 110 2.11 21.33 -7.28
CA ILE A 110 3.31 20.82 -7.96
C ILE A 110 2.91 20.19 -9.30
N VAL A 111 3.64 20.55 -10.35
CA VAL A 111 3.46 20.01 -11.70
C VAL A 111 4.47 18.90 -11.93
N LEU A 112 3.96 17.73 -12.30
CA LEU A 112 4.69 16.52 -12.66
C LEU A 112 4.59 16.34 -14.18
N CYS A 113 5.69 16.45 -14.91
CA CYS A 113 5.70 16.16 -16.34
C CYS A 113 6.44 14.85 -16.60
N VAL A 114 5.87 14.02 -17.46
CA VAL A 114 6.44 12.77 -17.93
C VAL A 114 6.85 12.88 -19.39
N PRO A 115 7.98 12.28 -19.80
CA PRO A 115 8.36 12.23 -21.21
C PRO A 115 7.51 11.22 -21.96
N LYS A 116 7.61 11.20 -23.27
CA LYS A 116 7.11 10.08 -24.06
C LYS A 116 7.92 8.82 -23.73
N VAL A 117 7.22 7.75 -23.35
CA VAL A 117 7.77 6.44 -23.04
C VAL A 117 7.38 5.46 -24.16
N GLU A 118 8.28 4.57 -24.54
CA GLU A 118 7.94 3.55 -25.56
C GLU A 118 6.73 2.72 -25.15
N LYS A 119 5.80 2.45 -26.06
CA LYS A 119 4.51 1.78 -25.77
C LYS A 119 4.64 0.40 -25.16
N THR A 120 5.78 -0.26 -25.33
CA THR A 120 6.06 -1.59 -24.78
C THR A 120 6.61 -1.56 -23.36
N ARG A 121 7.03 -0.40 -22.86
CA ARG A 121 7.53 -0.22 -21.50
C ARG A 121 6.41 0.25 -20.58
N TYR A 122 6.18 -0.52 -19.55
CA TYR A 122 5.32 -0.10 -18.46
C TYR A 122 6.01 0.94 -17.59
N TYR A 123 5.28 1.95 -17.20
CA TYR A 123 5.64 2.85 -16.10
C TYR A 123 4.38 3.29 -15.36
N ASP A 124 4.54 3.59 -14.08
CA ASP A 124 3.53 4.25 -13.27
C ASP A 124 4.14 5.40 -12.45
N VAL A 125 3.30 6.36 -12.13
CA VAL A 125 3.55 7.44 -11.17
C VAL A 125 2.40 7.36 -10.18
N GLN A 126 2.67 6.78 -9.03
CA GLN A 126 1.71 6.58 -7.94
C GLN A 126 1.70 7.81 -7.06
N LEU A 127 0.51 8.37 -6.81
CA LEU A 127 0.30 9.50 -5.92
C LEU A 127 -0.27 8.99 -4.60
N VAL A 128 0.45 9.21 -3.51
CA VAL A 128 0.09 8.74 -2.16
C VAL A 128 0.01 9.93 -1.22
N ASP A 129 -1.10 10.08 -0.51
CA ASP A 129 -1.29 11.13 0.49
C ASP A 129 -0.77 10.71 1.89
N MET A 130 -0.90 11.58 2.89
CA MET A 130 -0.46 11.25 4.26
C MET A 130 -1.34 10.22 4.95
N TYR A 131 -2.55 9.99 4.49
CA TYR A 131 -3.40 8.88 4.94
C TYR A 131 -2.95 7.53 4.37
N THR A 132 -2.00 7.51 3.43
CA THR A 132 -1.57 6.35 2.60
C THR A 132 -2.62 5.91 1.58
N PHE A 133 -3.53 6.78 1.18
CA PHE A 133 -4.42 6.52 0.05
C PHE A 133 -3.68 6.70 -1.28
N ASN A 134 -3.89 5.76 -2.19
CA ASN A 134 -3.49 5.87 -3.59
C ASN A 134 -4.55 6.71 -4.31
N TYR A 135 -4.42 8.04 -4.32
CA TYR A 135 -5.46 8.92 -4.86
C TYR A 135 -5.32 9.23 -6.35
N GLY A 136 -4.27 8.73 -6.99
CA GLY A 136 -4.11 8.92 -8.43
C GLY A 136 -2.91 8.19 -9.01
N TYR A 137 -2.98 8.01 -10.33
CA TYR A 137 -1.93 7.41 -11.14
C TYR A 137 -1.75 8.17 -12.44
N ILE A 138 -0.49 8.25 -12.89
CA ILE A 138 -0.07 8.66 -14.24
C ILE A 138 0.71 7.46 -14.79
N GLY A 139 0.66 7.19 -16.08
CA GLY A 139 1.45 6.12 -16.68
C GLY A 139 0.66 5.23 -17.60
N SER A 140 1.26 4.13 -17.98
CA SER A 140 0.82 3.25 -19.07
C SER A 140 -0.65 2.88 -19.01
N ARG A 141 -1.16 2.52 -17.82
CA ARG A 141 -2.57 2.20 -17.62
C ARG A 141 -3.45 3.45 -17.54
N ALA A 142 -3.04 4.42 -16.72
CA ALA A 142 -3.93 5.50 -16.30
C ALA A 142 -4.02 6.65 -17.31
N THR A 143 -2.94 6.96 -18.04
CA THR A 143 -2.85 8.10 -18.95
C THR A 143 -2.16 7.81 -20.28
N GLY A 144 -1.67 6.59 -20.45
CA GLY A 144 -0.90 6.19 -21.65
C GLY A 144 0.58 6.56 -21.56
N ASN A 145 1.29 6.34 -22.67
CA ASN A 145 2.74 6.48 -22.76
C ASN A 145 3.19 7.75 -23.51
N ASP A 146 2.29 8.63 -23.87
CA ASP A 146 2.64 9.91 -24.48
C ASP A 146 3.12 10.92 -23.42
N GLU A 147 3.89 11.91 -23.84
CA GLU A 147 4.32 12.98 -22.96
C GLU A 147 3.15 13.81 -22.42
N GLY A 148 3.27 14.30 -21.20
CA GLY A 148 2.23 15.13 -20.61
C GLY A 148 2.63 15.73 -19.26
N CYS A 149 1.90 16.78 -18.87
CA CYS A 149 2.06 17.41 -17.57
C CYS A 149 0.78 17.30 -16.75
N TYR A 150 0.92 17.02 -15.48
CA TYR A 150 -0.13 16.74 -14.52
C TYR A 150 0.10 17.57 -13.27
N MET A 151 -0.94 18.09 -12.66
CA MET A 151 -0.84 18.95 -11.50
C MET A 151 -1.34 18.22 -10.26
N VAL A 152 -0.59 18.29 -9.18
CA VAL A 152 -1.02 17.84 -7.85
C VAL A 152 -1.30 19.08 -7.01
N ALA A 153 -2.55 19.24 -6.61
CA ALA A 153 -3.03 20.36 -5.78
C ALA A 153 -3.27 19.89 -4.35
N GLY A 154 -2.88 20.71 -3.37
CA GLY A 154 -3.20 20.49 -1.95
C GLY A 154 -4.65 20.84 -1.63
N PRO A 155 -5.11 20.51 -0.39
CA PRO A 155 -6.51 20.68 0.00
C PRO A 155 -7.01 22.12 -0.02
N ASP A 156 -6.11 23.08 0.16
CA ASP A 156 -6.45 24.49 0.26
C ASP A 156 -6.42 25.23 -1.08
N TRP A 157 -5.95 24.59 -2.15
CA TRP A 157 -5.84 25.23 -3.46
C TRP A 157 -7.22 25.45 -4.11
N LYS A 158 -7.44 26.68 -4.62
CA LYS A 158 -8.71 27.13 -5.24
C LYS A 158 -8.48 27.83 -6.59
N GLY A 159 -7.27 27.76 -7.13
CA GLY A 159 -6.93 28.41 -8.40
C GLY A 159 -7.48 27.70 -9.62
N GLU A 160 -7.25 28.30 -10.77
CA GLU A 160 -7.62 27.74 -12.08
C GLU A 160 -6.52 26.85 -12.64
N THR A 161 -6.93 25.82 -13.37
CA THR A 161 -5.99 24.92 -14.07
C THR A 161 -5.36 25.64 -15.26
N PRO A 162 -4.03 25.82 -15.30
CA PRO A 162 -3.39 26.50 -16.41
C PRO A 162 -3.38 25.63 -17.67
N LYS A 163 -3.22 26.31 -18.82
CA LYS A 163 -3.04 25.64 -20.12
C LYS A 163 -1.80 24.73 -20.09
N GLY A 164 -1.90 23.54 -20.66
CA GLY A 164 -0.81 22.57 -20.74
C GLY A 164 -0.84 21.53 -19.63
N ILE A 165 -1.79 21.60 -18.69
CA ILE A 165 -2.05 20.56 -17.70
C ILE A 165 -3.12 19.60 -18.24
N ASN A 166 -2.77 18.32 -18.33
CA ASN A 166 -3.66 17.28 -18.84
C ASN A 166 -4.72 16.87 -17.81
N LYS A 167 -4.36 16.84 -16.51
CA LYS A 167 -5.25 16.48 -15.41
C LYS A 167 -4.74 17.09 -14.11
N VAL A 168 -5.68 17.43 -13.21
CA VAL A 168 -5.41 17.82 -11.83
C VAL A 168 -5.76 16.67 -10.91
N PHE A 169 -4.85 16.35 -9.98
CA PHE A 169 -5.07 15.43 -8.88
C PHE A 169 -5.15 16.25 -7.59
N ASN A 170 -6.23 16.11 -6.85
CA ASN A 170 -6.43 16.80 -5.59
C ASN A 170 -6.01 15.89 -4.43
N SER A 171 -4.96 16.27 -3.71
CA SER A 171 -4.55 15.62 -2.48
C SER A 171 -5.44 16.09 -1.32
N GLU A 172 -5.88 15.16 -0.47
CA GLU A 172 -6.58 15.50 0.75
C GLU A 172 -5.64 16.03 1.86
N THR A 173 -4.33 15.92 1.65
CA THR A 173 -3.31 16.30 2.63
C THR A 173 -2.29 17.28 2.02
N GLN A 174 -1.69 18.08 2.90
CA GLN A 174 -0.71 19.10 2.49
C GLN A 174 0.66 18.51 2.14
N PHE A 175 0.95 17.31 2.59
CA PHE A 175 2.13 16.52 2.21
C PHE A 175 1.70 15.24 1.51
N GLY A 176 2.61 14.68 0.73
CA GLY A 176 2.41 13.40 0.05
C GLY A 176 3.71 12.82 -0.48
N LEU A 177 3.60 11.64 -1.07
CA LEU A 177 4.70 10.96 -1.74
C LEU A 177 4.30 10.62 -3.17
N VAL A 178 5.23 10.80 -4.10
CA VAL A 178 5.11 10.31 -5.48
C VAL A 178 6.15 9.24 -5.69
N GLY A 179 5.69 8.04 -6.02
CA GLY A 179 6.53 6.92 -6.39
C GLY A 179 6.45 6.64 -7.89
N TYR A 180 7.54 6.78 -8.61
CA TYR A 180 7.63 6.40 -10.02
C TYR A 180 8.22 5.00 -10.12
N ARG A 181 7.65 4.17 -10.97
CA ARG A 181 8.22 2.86 -11.34
C ARG A 181 8.40 2.84 -12.84
N THR A 182 9.61 2.55 -13.28
CA THR A 182 9.95 2.43 -14.71
C THR A 182 10.41 1.01 -14.97
N GLN A 183 9.71 0.26 -15.82
CA GLN A 183 10.05 -1.14 -16.12
C GLN A 183 11.47 -1.28 -16.65
N LEU A 184 12.20 -2.26 -16.14
CA LEU A 184 13.49 -2.69 -16.63
C LEU A 184 13.31 -4.02 -17.38
N PHE A 185 13.57 -4.06 -18.68
CA PHE A 185 13.43 -5.28 -19.48
C PHE A 185 14.50 -6.34 -19.18
N GLY A 186 15.63 -5.92 -18.67
CA GLY A 186 16.75 -6.78 -18.27
C GLY A 186 17.99 -5.98 -17.92
N PRO A 187 19.09 -6.62 -17.48
CA PRO A 187 20.27 -5.92 -16.99
C PRO A 187 20.88 -4.90 -17.97
N ASN A 188 20.79 -5.17 -19.27
CA ASN A 188 21.35 -4.31 -20.32
C ASN A 188 20.46 -3.12 -20.69
N ASP A 189 19.26 -3.01 -20.12
CA ASP A 189 18.28 -1.96 -20.44
C ASP A 189 18.36 -0.73 -19.51
N MET A 190 19.24 -0.74 -18.51
CA MET A 190 19.31 0.33 -17.52
C MET A 190 19.54 1.71 -18.16
N SER A 191 20.32 1.79 -19.24
CA SER A 191 20.55 3.05 -19.94
C SER A 191 19.28 3.66 -20.53
N ASN A 192 18.31 2.84 -20.95
CA ASN A 192 17.00 3.32 -21.44
C ASN A 192 16.12 3.76 -20.28
N VAL A 193 16.11 3.02 -19.17
CA VAL A 193 15.44 3.46 -17.94
C VAL A 193 15.95 4.83 -17.49
N MET A 194 17.28 5.02 -17.45
CA MET A 194 17.89 6.31 -17.09
C MET A 194 17.46 7.45 -18.01
N LYS A 195 17.30 7.20 -19.31
CA LYS A 195 16.78 8.21 -20.26
C LYS A 195 15.35 8.60 -19.93
N VAL A 196 14.48 7.62 -19.60
CA VAL A 196 13.10 7.90 -19.17
C VAL A 196 13.11 8.71 -17.88
N GLN A 197 13.87 8.27 -16.87
CA GLN A 197 13.99 8.95 -15.58
C GLN A 197 14.51 10.39 -15.72
N ALA A 198 15.47 10.63 -16.61
CA ALA A 198 15.99 11.98 -16.89
C ALA A 198 14.94 12.90 -17.55
N GLY A 199 13.91 12.32 -18.16
CA GLY A 199 12.79 13.06 -18.75
C GLY A 199 11.70 13.45 -17.76
N TYR A 200 11.66 12.87 -16.55
CA TYR A 200 10.71 13.29 -15.52
C TYR A 200 11.07 14.69 -15.00
N LYS A 201 10.06 15.57 -14.94
CA LYS A 201 10.23 16.94 -14.44
C LYS A 201 9.26 17.20 -13.31
N VAL A 202 9.74 17.87 -12.27
CA VAL A 202 8.95 18.27 -11.10
C VAL A 202 9.22 19.75 -10.87
N GLN A 203 8.17 20.55 -10.81
CA GLN A 203 8.29 22.00 -10.64
C GLN A 203 7.06 22.59 -9.97
N PRO A 204 7.19 23.70 -9.22
CA PRO A 204 6.05 24.45 -8.70
C PRO A 204 5.17 24.97 -9.84
N LEU A 205 3.88 25.17 -9.55
CA LEU A 205 2.93 25.70 -10.51
C LEU A 205 3.35 27.08 -11.06
N SER A 206 3.85 27.95 -10.20
CA SER A 206 4.36 29.27 -10.58
C SER A 206 5.48 29.21 -11.62
N ALA A 207 6.42 28.27 -11.46
CA ALA A 207 7.49 28.04 -12.42
C ALA A 207 6.96 27.50 -13.76
N PHE A 208 6.00 26.56 -13.72
CA PHE A 208 5.35 26.02 -14.92
C PHE A 208 4.58 27.12 -15.69
N ALA A 209 3.86 27.96 -14.97
CA ALA A 209 3.04 29.03 -15.55
C ALA A 209 3.82 30.34 -15.83
N HIS A 210 5.12 30.37 -15.56
CA HIS A 210 5.96 31.59 -15.67
C HIS A 210 5.43 32.78 -14.85
N GLN A 211 4.96 32.48 -13.62
CA GLN A 211 4.40 33.46 -12.68
C GLN A 211 5.32 33.67 -11.49
N THR A 212 5.09 34.76 -10.76
CA THR A 212 5.77 35.00 -9.49
C THR A 212 5.37 33.94 -8.47
N PRO A 213 6.31 33.26 -7.80
CA PRO A 213 5.98 32.28 -6.78
C PRO A 213 5.24 32.94 -5.59
N PRO A 214 4.30 32.25 -4.96
CA PRO A 214 3.67 32.72 -3.74
C PRO A 214 4.69 32.80 -2.60
N PRO A 215 4.35 33.48 -1.50
CA PRO A 215 5.21 33.48 -0.29
C PRO A 215 5.50 32.05 0.19
N ALA A 216 6.72 31.83 0.65
CA ALA A 216 7.08 30.55 1.25
C ALA A 216 6.18 30.24 2.48
N PRO A 217 5.75 28.99 2.65
CA PRO A 217 4.95 28.61 3.79
C PRO A 217 5.80 28.68 5.08
N PRO A 218 5.17 28.77 6.27
CA PRO A 218 5.90 28.74 7.53
C PRO A 218 6.84 27.54 7.63
N ALA A 219 8.05 27.77 8.15
CA ALA A 219 9.01 26.70 8.40
C ALA A 219 8.45 25.70 9.42
N ILE A 220 8.74 24.42 9.20
CA ILE A 220 8.31 23.34 10.09
C ILE A 220 9.53 22.74 10.77
N GLN A 221 9.44 22.54 12.08
CA GLN A 221 10.35 21.67 12.82
C GLN A 221 9.78 20.26 12.82
N PHE A 222 10.28 19.41 11.92
CA PHE A 222 9.89 18.01 11.85
C PHE A 222 10.48 17.25 13.04
N PRO A 223 9.67 16.62 13.91
CA PRO A 223 10.19 15.83 15.02
C PRO A 223 10.99 14.64 14.50
N PRO A 224 12.22 14.39 14.99
CA PRO A 224 12.98 13.20 14.64
C PRO A 224 12.18 11.93 14.90
N PHE A 225 12.32 10.94 14.02
CA PHE A 225 11.52 9.71 14.06
C PHE A 225 12.39 8.48 13.90
N THR A 226 12.10 7.45 14.70
CA THR A 226 12.65 6.10 14.62
C THR A 226 11.54 5.06 14.63
N LYS A 227 11.84 3.80 14.31
CA LYS A 227 10.83 2.71 14.38
C LYS A 227 10.27 2.50 15.79
N GLU A 228 11.04 2.82 16.83
CA GLU A 228 10.59 2.70 18.23
C GLU A 228 9.46 3.69 18.57
N ASP A 229 9.39 4.79 17.83
CA ASP A 229 8.37 5.83 18.01
C ASP A 229 6.96 5.39 17.59
N MET A 230 6.84 4.23 16.93
CA MET A 230 5.55 3.56 16.69
C MET A 230 4.92 2.97 17.96
N LYS A 231 5.64 2.96 19.09
CA LYS A 231 5.17 2.51 20.40
C LYS A 231 4.54 3.68 21.18
N THR A 232 4.90 3.85 22.43
CA THR A 232 4.31 4.83 23.37
C THR A 232 4.35 6.29 22.89
N PRO A 233 5.42 6.79 22.21
CA PRO A 233 5.43 8.16 21.69
C PRO A 233 4.49 8.40 20.49
N PHE A 234 3.83 7.38 19.98
CA PHE A 234 2.99 7.42 18.78
C PHE A 234 2.04 8.62 18.69
N ALA A 235 1.33 8.94 19.77
CA ALA A 235 0.35 10.05 19.79
C ALA A 235 0.99 11.42 19.51
N LYS A 236 2.23 11.65 19.93
CA LYS A 236 2.99 12.86 19.61
C LYS A 236 3.14 13.03 18.09
N TYR A 237 3.49 11.96 17.41
CA TYR A 237 3.69 11.97 15.95
C TYR A 237 2.36 12.03 15.20
N LEU A 238 1.34 11.33 15.70
CA LEU A 238 0.01 11.43 15.12
C LEU A 238 -0.53 12.85 15.20
N ASN A 239 -0.45 13.52 16.36
CA ASN A 239 -0.86 14.92 16.52
C ASN A 239 -0.10 15.84 15.55
N PHE A 240 1.20 15.60 15.38
CA PHE A 240 2.01 16.37 14.44
C PHE A 240 1.53 16.18 13.00
N VAL A 241 1.27 14.95 12.57
CA VAL A 241 0.83 14.66 11.20
C VAL A 241 -0.58 15.17 10.92
N LEU A 242 -1.48 15.05 11.90
CA LEU A 242 -2.88 15.43 11.75
C LEU A 242 -3.10 16.91 11.42
N GLN A 243 -2.15 17.80 11.73
CA GLN A 243 -2.25 19.22 11.38
C GLN A 243 -2.18 19.48 9.87
N PHE A 244 -1.60 18.54 9.11
CA PHE A 244 -1.46 18.59 7.65
C PHE A 244 -2.50 17.73 6.92
N CYS A 245 -3.39 17.12 7.67
CA CYS A 245 -4.41 16.18 7.20
C CYS A 245 -5.79 16.65 7.63
N PRO A 246 -6.41 17.63 6.92
CA PRO A 246 -7.76 18.09 7.24
C PRO A 246 -8.73 16.90 7.23
N PRO A 247 -9.62 16.79 8.24
CA PRO A 247 -10.59 15.71 8.25
C PRO A 247 -11.68 15.93 7.21
N VAL A 248 -12.08 14.88 6.51
CA VAL A 248 -13.35 14.88 5.77
C VAL A 248 -14.53 14.85 6.75
N GLU A 249 -15.73 15.18 6.28
CA GLU A 249 -16.92 15.30 7.13
C GLU A 249 -17.18 14.04 7.96
N GLU A 250 -17.05 12.87 7.32
CA GLU A 250 -17.31 11.56 7.92
C GLU A 250 -16.33 11.19 9.05
N GLU A 251 -15.16 11.83 9.08
CA GLU A 251 -14.12 11.60 10.09
C GLU A 251 -14.15 12.59 11.26
N LYS A 252 -14.90 13.68 11.16
CA LYS A 252 -14.94 14.72 12.20
C LYS A 252 -15.35 14.18 13.57
N ALA A 253 -16.41 13.36 13.61
CA ALA A 253 -16.88 12.75 14.86
C ALA A 253 -15.83 11.78 15.45
N LEU A 254 -15.16 10.99 14.61
CA LEU A 254 -14.08 10.10 15.04
C LEU A 254 -12.92 10.89 15.62
N ARG A 255 -12.48 11.95 14.95
CA ARG A 255 -11.37 12.81 15.40
C ARG A 255 -11.72 13.61 16.65
N ALA A 256 -12.97 14.05 16.80
CA ALA A 256 -13.45 14.67 18.04
C ALA A 256 -13.39 13.69 19.23
N ARG A 257 -13.70 12.41 19.00
CA ARG A 257 -13.54 11.36 20.04
C ARG A 257 -12.07 11.17 20.41
N PHE A 258 -11.14 11.18 19.49
CA PHE A 258 -9.70 11.09 19.78
C PHE A 258 -9.21 12.29 20.59
N ALA A 259 -9.76 13.48 20.37
CA ALA A 259 -9.39 14.67 21.10
C ALA A 259 -9.70 14.57 22.62
N THR A 260 -10.68 13.73 23.03
CA THR A 260 -11.01 13.51 24.46
C THR A 260 -9.87 12.86 25.26
N VAL A 261 -8.94 12.20 24.57
CA VAL A 261 -7.74 11.59 25.18
C VAL A 261 -6.43 12.31 24.78
N GLY A 262 -6.55 13.54 24.25
CA GLY A 262 -5.41 14.37 23.88
C GLY A 262 -4.81 14.09 22.49
N ILE A 263 -5.47 13.30 21.65
CA ILE A 263 -5.05 13.07 20.27
C ILE A 263 -5.77 14.06 19.37
N GLU A 264 -5.09 15.19 19.08
CA GLU A 264 -5.64 16.34 18.37
C GLU A 264 -4.59 17.00 17.46
N ALA A 265 -5.02 17.45 16.28
CA ALA A 265 -4.18 18.05 15.27
C ALA A 265 -3.31 19.21 15.78
N GLY A 266 -1.99 19.09 15.66
CA GLY A 266 -1.02 20.13 16.04
C GLY A 266 -0.87 20.36 17.54
N LYS A 267 -1.58 19.64 18.39
CA LYS A 267 -1.43 19.76 19.84
C LYS A 267 -0.21 19.00 20.36
N PRO A 268 0.54 19.56 21.30
CA PRO A 268 1.59 18.83 21.97
C PRO A 268 1.01 17.62 22.71
N PHE A 269 1.68 16.47 22.62
CA PHE A 269 1.35 15.30 23.41
C PHE A 269 2.60 14.84 24.16
N ASP A 270 2.49 14.77 25.49
CA ASP A 270 3.56 14.37 26.39
C ASP A 270 3.10 13.18 27.23
N PHE A 271 3.53 11.98 26.83
CA PHE A 271 3.16 10.74 27.49
C PHE A 271 3.57 10.73 28.97
N ASP A 272 4.74 11.30 29.29
CA ASP A 272 5.28 11.27 30.67
C ASP A 272 4.44 12.07 31.66
N LYS A 273 3.69 13.06 31.17
CA LYS A 273 2.77 13.87 31.96
C LYS A 273 1.39 13.27 32.19
N LEU A 274 1.07 12.16 31.53
CA LEU A 274 -0.21 11.49 31.74
C LEU A 274 -0.27 10.86 33.14
N PRO A 275 -1.47 10.81 33.77
CA PRO A 275 -1.70 9.97 34.96
C PRO A 275 -1.35 8.50 34.70
N GLU A 276 -0.82 7.80 35.71
CA GLU A 276 -0.38 6.42 35.55
C GLU A 276 -1.48 5.47 35.01
N GLY A 277 -2.73 5.65 35.47
CA GLY A 277 -3.86 4.88 34.93
C GLY A 277 -4.06 5.10 33.43
N GLN A 278 -3.92 6.33 32.95
CA GLN A 278 -4.07 6.68 31.54
C GLN A 278 -2.88 6.19 30.69
N LYS A 279 -1.66 6.21 31.25
CA LYS A 279 -0.50 5.58 30.62
C LYS A 279 -0.72 4.09 30.39
N ALA A 280 -1.24 3.38 31.41
CA ALA A 280 -1.55 1.95 31.32
C ALA A 280 -2.64 1.66 30.30
N GLU A 281 -3.73 2.45 30.27
CA GLU A 281 -4.80 2.32 29.28
C GLU A 281 -4.28 2.54 27.85
N MET A 282 -3.44 3.56 27.64
CA MET A 282 -2.84 3.84 26.33
C MET A 282 -1.92 2.71 25.87
N ALA A 283 -1.03 2.23 26.75
CA ALA A 283 -0.12 1.12 26.42
C ALA A 283 -0.87 -0.16 26.04
N LEU A 284 -1.95 -0.48 26.79
CA LEU A 284 -2.79 -1.64 26.49
C LEU A 284 -3.55 -1.46 25.17
N GLY A 285 -4.13 -0.27 24.93
CA GLY A 285 -4.84 0.03 23.69
C GLY A 285 -3.93 -0.08 22.46
N ILE A 286 -2.70 0.44 22.52
CA ILE A 286 -1.68 0.32 21.46
C ILE A 286 -1.32 -1.16 21.20
N LYS A 287 -1.13 -1.94 22.26
CA LYS A 287 -0.82 -3.37 22.14
C LYS A 287 -1.94 -4.13 21.44
N GLU A 288 -3.18 -3.98 21.91
CA GLU A 288 -4.37 -4.62 21.31
C GLU A 288 -4.57 -4.19 19.83
N ALA A 289 -4.32 -2.92 19.53
CA ALA A 289 -4.37 -2.41 18.17
C ALA A 289 -3.33 -3.08 17.27
N TYR A 290 -2.09 -3.15 17.71
CA TYR A 290 -1.00 -3.75 16.93
C TYR A 290 -1.24 -5.25 16.67
N GLU A 291 -1.68 -6.00 17.68
CA GLU A 291 -2.06 -7.41 17.53
C GLU A 291 -3.20 -7.60 16.52
N SER A 292 -4.18 -6.68 16.54
CA SER A 292 -5.29 -6.69 15.58
C SER A 292 -4.81 -6.40 14.15
N ILE A 293 -3.87 -5.46 13.99
CA ILE A 293 -3.27 -5.11 12.69
C ILE A 293 -2.46 -6.29 12.13
N GLU A 294 -1.64 -6.95 12.96
CA GLU A 294 -0.89 -8.13 12.54
C GLU A 294 -1.80 -9.27 12.12
N LYS A 295 -2.82 -9.56 12.92
CA LYS A 295 -3.83 -10.58 12.57
C LYS A 295 -4.55 -10.24 11.27
N GLN A 296 -4.94 -8.98 11.06
CA GLN A 296 -5.61 -8.56 9.83
C GLN A 296 -4.68 -8.69 8.62
N LYS A 297 -3.40 -8.35 8.76
CA LYS A 297 -2.38 -8.49 7.71
C LYS A 297 -2.30 -9.93 7.18
N ASP A 298 -2.31 -10.91 8.07
CA ASP A 298 -2.23 -12.34 7.70
C ASP A 298 -3.54 -12.87 7.07
N ASN A 299 -4.63 -12.09 7.13
CA ASN A 299 -5.93 -12.41 6.53
C ASN A 299 -6.24 -11.60 5.26
N ILE A 300 -5.28 -10.91 4.67
CA ILE A 300 -5.48 -10.17 3.41
C ILE A 300 -5.44 -11.16 2.23
N GLY A 301 -6.62 -11.56 1.74
CA GLY A 301 -6.74 -12.39 0.54
C GLY A 301 -7.22 -13.82 0.82
N LYS A 302 -7.21 -14.61 -0.26
CA LYS A 302 -7.62 -16.03 -0.27
C LYS A 302 -6.44 -16.90 -0.67
N ASN A 303 -6.28 -18.05 0.00
CA ASN A 303 -5.29 -19.03 -0.43
C ASN A 303 -5.78 -19.73 -1.70
N ILE A 304 -4.97 -19.65 -2.75
CA ILE A 304 -5.22 -20.30 -4.03
C ILE A 304 -3.92 -21.00 -4.45
N ASN A 305 -3.91 -22.31 -4.43
CA ASN A 305 -2.76 -23.13 -4.86
C ASN A 305 -1.44 -22.78 -4.13
N GLY A 306 -1.50 -22.42 -2.83
CA GLY A 306 -0.35 -21.99 -2.04
C GLY A 306 -0.08 -20.47 -2.06
N TRP A 307 -0.76 -19.73 -2.93
CA TRP A 307 -0.65 -18.27 -3.01
C TRP A 307 -1.76 -17.58 -2.23
N LEU A 308 -1.40 -16.64 -1.38
CA LEU A 308 -2.34 -15.69 -0.79
C LEU A 308 -2.59 -14.58 -1.81
N VAL A 309 -3.79 -14.56 -2.39
CA VAL A 309 -4.20 -13.62 -3.44
C VAL A 309 -5.23 -12.66 -2.89
N GLY A 310 -4.85 -11.40 -2.75
CA GLY A 310 -5.71 -10.34 -2.21
C GLY A 310 -5.23 -8.97 -2.63
N SER A 311 -5.98 -7.95 -2.25
CA SER A 311 -5.58 -6.55 -2.30
C SER A 311 -6.08 -5.83 -1.06
N ALA A 312 -5.23 -4.94 -0.55
CA ALA A 312 -5.55 -4.09 0.58
C ALA A 312 -5.07 -2.66 0.37
N LEU A 313 -4.87 -2.27 -0.90
CA LEU A 313 -4.31 -0.98 -1.29
C LEU A 313 -5.24 -0.28 -2.26
N GLY A 314 -5.53 0.98 -2.01
CA GLY A 314 -6.47 1.75 -2.80
C GLY A 314 -6.63 3.18 -2.28
N ASP A 315 -7.67 3.84 -2.75
CA ASP A 315 -8.06 5.18 -2.34
C ASP A 315 -9.01 5.16 -1.12
N ARG A 316 -9.52 6.31 -0.75
CA ARG A 316 -10.51 6.46 0.33
C ARG A 316 -11.78 5.64 0.06
N THR A 317 -12.25 5.60 -1.19
CA THR A 317 -13.45 4.86 -1.60
C THR A 317 -13.26 3.37 -1.43
N PHE A 318 -12.09 2.85 -1.79
CA PHE A 318 -11.73 1.43 -1.59
C PHE A 318 -11.80 1.02 -0.12
N PHE A 319 -11.22 1.82 0.77
CA PHE A 319 -11.21 1.48 2.20
C PHE A 319 -12.54 1.72 2.90
N HIS A 320 -13.31 2.70 2.46
CA HIS A 320 -14.64 3.01 2.98
C HIS A 320 -14.74 2.98 4.52
N GLY A 321 -13.77 3.62 5.20
CA GLY A 321 -13.68 3.65 6.67
C GLY A 321 -13.13 2.38 7.32
N ASN A 322 -12.66 1.40 6.56
CA ASN A 322 -12.00 0.22 7.11
C ASN A 322 -10.54 0.54 7.51
N TRP A 323 -10.40 1.22 8.66
CA TRP A 323 -9.11 1.66 9.17
C TRP A 323 -8.17 0.51 9.51
N LEU A 324 -8.74 -0.62 9.97
CA LEU A 324 -7.95 -1.81 10.30
C LEU A 324 -7.32 -2.42 9.05
N LEU A 325 -8.07 -2.53 7.95
CA LEU A 325 -7.52 -2.99 6.68
C LEU A 325 -6.42 -2.05 6.16
N ARG A 326 -6.63 -0.72 6.29
CA ARG A 326 -5.62 0.27 5.88
C ARG A 326 -4.34 0.15 6.72
N ALA A 327 -4.47 -0.03 8.03
CA ALA A 327 -3.32 -0.24 8.91
C ALA A 327 -2.58 -1.54 8.59
N ALA A 328 -3.31 -2.63 8.35
CA ALA A 328 -2.73 -3.91 7.93
C ALA A 328 -2.04 -3.83 6.56
N ALA A 329 -2.61 -3.09 5.62
CA ALA A 329 -1.99 -2.82 4.32
C ALA A 329 -0.67 -2.06 4.46
N ALA A 330 -0.63 -1.03 5.29
CA ALA A 330 0.60 -0.28 5.56
C ALA A 330 1.68 -1.17 6.19
N LEU A 331 1.30 -2.05 7.12
CA LEU A 331 2.23 -3.01 7.73
C LEU A 331 2.74 -4.06 6.73
N ALA A 332 1.90 -4.48 5.78
CA ALA A 332 2.27 -5.47 4.75
C ALA A 332 3.14 -4.88 3.64
N GLY A 333 2.89 -3.60 3.24
CA GLY A 333 3.61 -2.96 2.13
C GLY A 333 3.05 -1.57 1.82
N ILE A 334 3.49 -0.57 2.56
CA ILE A 334 2.90 0.78 2.66
C ILE A 334 2.66 1.51 1.32
N TYR A 335 3.45 1.27 0.29
CA TYR A 335 3.35 1.94 -1.02
C TYR A 335 3.10 0.97 -2.17
N GLY A 336 2.43 -0.13 -1.89
CA GLY A 336 1.98 -1.02 -2.96
C GLY A 336 0.88 -0.35 -3.80
N ASN A 337 0.78 -0.79 -5.04
CA ASN A 337 -0.21 -0.28 -5.99
C ASN A 337 -1.61 -0.80 -5.70
N SER A 338 -2.62 -0.04 -6.09
CA SER A 338 -4.00 -0.51 -6.17
C SER A 338 -4.14 -1.69 -7.14
N ALA A 339 -5.15 -2.54 -6.96
CA ALA A 339 -5.27 -3.81 -7.67
C ALA A 339 -5.34 -3.67 -9.19
N GLU A 340 -5.94 -2.60 -9.69
CA GLU A 340 -6.02 -2.30 -11.12
C GLU A 340 -4.66 -1.94 -11.73
N GLU A 341 -3.70 -1.48 -10.90
CA GLU A 341 -2.33 -1.17 -11.32
C GLU A 341 -1.41 -2.37 -11.16
N ALA A 342 -1.48 -3.08 -10.02
CA ALA A 342 -0.74 -4.32 -9.82
C ALA A 342 -1.37 -5.21 -8.73
N VAL A 343 -1.32 -6.53 -8.94
CA VAL A 343 -1.71 -7.53 -7.94
C VAL A 343 -0.47 -8.29 -7.47
N TYR A 344 -0.43 -8.62 -6.17
CA TYR A 344 0.74 -9.19 -5.51
C TYR A 344 0.41 -10.52 -4.79
N PRO A 345 0.24 -11.65 -5.51
CA PRO A 345 0.15 -12.96 -4.87
C PRO A 345 1.42 -13.29 -4.07
N ILE A 346 1.23 -13.72 -2.81
CA ILE A 346 2.32 -14.02 -1.88
C ILE A 346 2.27 -15.50 -1.53
N ALA A 347 3.43 -16.18 -1.48
CA ALA A 347 3.50 -17.56 -1.05
C ALA A 347 4.56 -17.80 0.02
N LYS A 348 4.16 -18.50 1.09
CA LYS A 348 4.99 -19.05 2.15
C LYS A 348 4.81 -20.56 2.26
N ASN A 349 3.78 -21.10 1.61
CA ASN A 349 3.42 -22.51 1.64
C ASN A 349 3.28 -23.02 0.20
N ASP A 350 3.44 -24.33 0.03
CA ASP A 350 3.11 -25.01 -1.22
C ASP A 350 1.60 -25.21 -1.35
N SER A 351 1.17 -25.85 -2.44
CA SER A 351 -0.24 -26.12 -2.72
C SER A 351 -0.88 -27.12 -1.73
N ALA A 352 -0.08 -27.93 -1.04
CA ALA A 352 -0.53 -28.83 0.02
C ALA A 352 -0.58 -28.15 1.41
N GLY A 353 -0.21 -26.86 1.50
CA GLY A 353 -0.20 -26.10 2.75
C GLY A 353 1.07 -26.28 3.60
N GLN A 354 2.10 -26.96 3.08
CA GLN A 354 3.38 -27.13 3.76
C GLN A 354 4.27 -25.91 3.54
N ALA A 355 5.02 -25.51 4.58
CA ALA A 355 5.91 -24.36 4.51
C ALA A 355 6.99 -24.57 3.43
N LEU A 356 7.19 -23.53 2.59
CA LEU A 356 8.27 -23.51 1.61
C LEU A 356 9.62 -23.39 2.32
N ASP A 357 10.48 -24.40 2.12
CA ASP A 357 11.81 -24.46 2.74
C ASP A 357 12.81 -25.10 1.77
N GLY A 358 13.73 -24.27 1.24
CA GLY A 358 14.74 -24.68 0.26
C GLY A 358 15.85 -25.55 0.82
N SER A 359 15.95 -25.69 2.16
CA SER A 359 16.83 -26.65 2.81
C SER A 359 16.28 -28.07 2.79
N LYS A 360 14.96 -28.22 2.57
CA LYS A 360 14.25 -29.53 2.64
C LYS A 360 13.83 -30.04 1.28
N HIS A 361 13.35 -29.13 0.40
CA HIS A 361 12.75 -29.49 -0.87
C HIS A 361 13.14 -28.53 -1.97
N ASN A 362 13.16 -29.04 -3.20
CA ASN A 362 13.07 -28.25 -4.41
C ASN A 362 11.59 -28.09 -4.77
N PHE A 363 11.24 -26.98 -5.41
CA PHE A 363 9.85 -26.71 -5.82
C PHE A 363 9.78 -26.34 -7.30
N THR A 364 8.58 -26.50 -7.85
CA THR A 364 8.26 -26.09 -9.23
C THR A 364 7.01 -25.22 -9.24
N ILE A 365 6.97 -24.28 -10.21
CA ILE A 365 5.80 -23.51 -10.57
C ILE A 365 5.63 -23.70 -12.09
N THR A 366 4.56 -24.39 -12.51
CA THR A 366 4.34 -24.70 -13.91
C THR A 366 3.14 -23.94 -14.47
N PHE A 367 3.39 -23.03 -15.39
CA PHE A 367 2.37 -22.39 -16.19
C PHE A 367 2.02 -23.29 -17.38
N ALA A 368 0.79 -23.76 -17.45
CA ALA A 368 0.31 -24.51 -18.61
C ALA A 368 0.33 -23.63 -19.87
N ALA A 369 0.35 -24.26 -21.04
CA ALA A 369 0.32 -23.54 -22.32
C ALA A 369 -0.86 -22.56 -22.38
N GLY A 370 -0.56 -21.28 -22.67
CA GLY A 370 -1.56 -20.24 -22.76
C GLY A 370 -2.16 -19.76 -21.44
N GLN A 371 -1.75 -20.33 -20.29
CA GLN A 371 -2.26 -19.96 -18.96
C GLN A 371 -1.30 -19.02 -18.19
N PHE A 372 -0.55 -18.20 -18.92
CA PHE A 372 0.28 -17.17 -18.29
C PHE A 372 -0.56 -16.12 -17.60
N PRO A 373 0.03 -15.38 -16.62
CA PRO A 373 -0.67 -14.30 -15.95
C PRO A 373 -1.30 -13.32 -16.95
N PRO A 374 -2.61 -13.03 -16.82
CA PRO A 374 -3.34 -12.16 -17.74
C PRO A 374 -3.09 -10.69 -17.43
N VAL A 375 -1.98 -10.17 -17.91
CA VAL A 375 -1.55 -8.78 -17.74
C VAL A 375 -1.40 -8.07 -19.07
N ASN A 376 -1.61 -6.76 -19.08
CA ASN A 376 -1.34 -5.91 -20.26
C ASN A 376 0.13 -5.44 -20.29
N ALA A 377 0.80 -5.40 -19.11
CA ALA A 377 2.21 -5.06 -19.03
C ALA A 377 3.09 -6.30 -18.88
N PHE A 378 3.48 -6.66 -17.67
CA PHE A 378 4.36 -7.80 -17.42
C PHE A 378 4.09 -8.43 -16.06
N TRP A 379 4.63 -9.62 -15.85
CA TRP A 379 4.59 -10.32 -14.56
C TRP A 379 5.99 -10.75 -14.14
N SER A 380 6.16 -10.95 -12.83
CA SER A 380 7.38 -11.52 -12.24
C SER A 380 7.08 -12.44 -11.07
N VAL A 381 8.06 -13.31 -10.74
CA VAL A 381 8.13 -14.06 -9.47
C VAL A 381 9.48 -13.74 -8.84
N THR A 382 9.45 -13.13 -7.66
CA THR A 382 10.65 -12.71 -6.92
C THR A 382 10.86 -13.61 -5.70
N MET A 383 12.12 -14.01 -5.47
CA MET A 383 12.57 -14.82 -4.35
C MET A 383 13.08 -13.95 -3.21
N TYR A 384 12.64 -14.28 -1.99
CA TYR A 384 13.14 -13.69 -0.76
C TYR A 384 13.42 -14.76 0.30
N ASP A 385 14.29 -14.43 1.23
CA ASP A 385 14.47 -15.19 2.46
C ASP A 385 13.17 -15.12 3.30
N GLY A 386 12.69 -16.27 3.76
CA GLY A 386 11.40 -16.35 4.44
C GLY A 386 11.37 -15.72 5.84
N LYS A 387 12.53 -15.50 6.48
CA LYS A 387 12.64 -14.90 7.82
C LYS A 387 12.76 -13.39 7.73
N THR A 388 13.64 -12.91 6.85
CA THR A 388 13.99 -11.48 6.74
C THR A 388 13.17 -10.76 5.70
N GLN A 389 12.58 -11.48 4.73
CA GLN A 389 11.89 -10.94 3.54
C GLN A 389 12.82 -10.06 2.67
N LEU A 390 14.12 -10.29 2.73
CA LEU A 390 15.12 -9.62 1.92
C LEU A 390 15.51 -10.48 0.72
N LEU A 391 16.06 -9.84 -0.32
CA LEU A 391 16.65 -10.56 -1.45
C LEU A 391 17.83 -11.41 -0.98
N ILE A 392 18.03 -12.57 -1.60
CA ILE A 392 19.11 -13.50 -1.26
C ILE A 392 20.26 -13.42 -2.25
N ALA A 393 21.51 -13.43 -1.75
CA ALA A 393 22.68 -13.57 -2.59
C ALA A 393 22.69 -14.96 -3.23
N ASN A 394 23.00 -15.03 -4.52
CA ASN A 394 23.06 -16.29 -5.25
C ASN A 394 24.10 -16.24 -6.39
N PRO A 395 24.60 -17.40 -6.88
CA PRO A 395 25.73 -17.47 -7.82
C PRO A 395 25.54 -16.77 -9.16
N ILE A 396 24.29 -16.50 -9.55
CA ILE A 396 23.94 -15.90 -10.85
C ILE A 396 23.30 -14.51 -10.71
N ASN A 397 23.28 -13.94 -9.51
CA ASN A 397 22.65 -12.65 -9.20
C ASN A 397 21.22 -12.52 -9.76
N ARG A 398 20.46 -13.62 -9.73
CA ARG A 398 19.07 -13.69 -10.19
C ARG A 398 18.14 -13.68 -9.00
N TYR A 399 17.41 -12.60 -8.81
CA TYR A 399 16.48 -12.40 -7.68
C TYR A 399 15.03 -12.65 -8.08
N LEU A 400 14.75 -12.62 -9.39
CA LEU A 400 13.44 -12.82 -9.96
C LEU A 400 13.51 -13.53 -11.33
N ILE A 401 12.36 -14.01 -11.76
CA ILE A 401 12.04 -14.38 -13.14
C ILE A 401 10.83 -13.56 -13.57
N ASN A 402 10.88 -12.97 -14.77
CA ASN A 402 9.79 -12.16 -15.30
C ASN A 402 9.45 -12.50 -16.77
N SER A 403 8.30 -12.00 -17.23
CA SER A 403 7.84 -12.28 -18.59
C SER A 403 8.78 -11.80 -19.71
N PRO A 404 9.55 -10.69 -19.58
CA PRO A 404 10.59 -10.34 -20.55
C PRO A 404 11.68 -11.39 -20.75
N MET A 405 11.93 -12.25 -19.75
CA MET A 405 12.93 -13.33 -19.84
C MET A 405 12.42 -14.57 -20.60
N MET A 406 11.11 -14.70 -20.81
CA MET A 406 10.48 -15.90 -21.40
C MET A 406 11.04 -16.32 -22.77
N PRO A 407 11.43 -15.42 -23.69
CA PRO A 407 12.03 -15.83 -24.97
C PRO A 407 13.30 -16.68 -24.84
N GLY A 408 14.06 -16.50 -23.73
CA GLY A 408 15.26 -17.28 -23.45
C GLY A 408 15.04 -18.53 -22.58
N MET A 409 13.79 -18.81 -22.18
CA MET A 409 13.46 -19.94 -21.31
C MET A 409 13.11 -21.23 -22.11
N LYS A 410 13.41 -22.36 -21.49
CA LYS A 410 13.00 -23.66 -22.01
C LYS A 410 11.54 -23.92 -21.71
N LYS A 411 10.77 -24.22 -22.73
CA LYS A 411 9.38 -24.71 -22.64
C LYS A 411 9.31 -26.21 -22.71
N GLY A 412 8.29 -26.79 -22.09
CA GLY A 412 7.92 -28.19 -22.28
C GLY A 412 7.46 -28.49 -23.72
N GLN A 413 7.35 -29.77 -24.06
CA GLN A 413 6.83 -30.19 -25.35
C GLN A 413 5.38 -29.75 -25.60
N ASP A 414 4.62 -29.61 -24.53
CA ASP A 414 3.25 -29.09 -24.47
C ASP A 414 3.17 -27.56 -24.42
N ALA A 415 4.29 -26.86 -24.65
CA ALA A 415 4.44 -25.42 -24.56
C ALA A 415 4.22 -24.84 -23.14
N SER A 416 4.18 -25.66 -22.10
CA SER A 416 4.20 -25.21 -20.71
C SER A 416 5.53 -24.53 -20.33
N LEU A 417 5.52 -23.73 -19.28
CA LEU A 417 6.73 -23.11 -18.71
C LEU A 417 6.85 -23.48 -17.25
N THR A 418 7.90 -24.23 -16.90
CA THR A 418 8.21 -24.59 -15.51
C THR A 418 9.34 -23.72 -14.98
N LEU A 419 9.12 -23.06 -13.85
CA LEU A 419 10.14 -22.40 -13.04
C LEU A 419 10.65 -23.39 -12.00
N TYR A 420 11.97 -23.49 -11.86
CA TYR A 420 12.63 -24.35 -10.89
C TYR A 420 13.09 -23.50 -9.70
N ILE A 421 12.49 -23.73 -8.54
CA ILE A 421 12.75 -23.04 -7.28
C ILE A 421 13.61 -23.97 -6.43
N GLN A 422 14.92 -23.78 -6.45
CA GLN A 422 15.84 -24.68 -5.74
C GLN A 422 17.16 -23.98 -5.43
N ARG A 423 17.86 -24.46 -4.41
CA ARG A 423 19.14 -23.91 -3.98
C ARG A 423 20.23 -24.18 -5.00
N ASP A 424 20.40 -25.45 -5.35
CA ASP A 424 21.47 -25.88 -6.22
C ASP A 424 21.05 -25.73 -7.71
N ALA A 425 22.03 -25.45 -8.57
CA ALA A 425 21.75 -25.25 -9.97
C ALA A 425 21.17 -26.56 -10.62
N PRO A 426 20.05 -26.49 -11.35
CA PRO A 426 19.56 -27.61 -12.10
C PRO A 426 20.46 -27.93 -13.29
N SER A 427 20.14 -28.98 -14.04
CA SER A 427 20.81 -29.31 -15.29
C SER A 427 20.90 -28.12 -16.26
N ALA A 428 21.91 -28.10 -17.11
CA ALA A 428 22.21 -26.96 -17.98
C ALA A 428 21.01 -26.50 -18.84
N ASP A 429 20.19 -27.44 -19.29
CA ASP A 429 19.00 -27.18 -20.11
C ASP A 429 17.84 -26.53 -19.31
N LYS A 430 17.82 -26.64 -17.98
CA LYS A 430 16.83 -26.02 -17.08
C LYS A 430 17.31 -24.71 -16.46
N LYS A 431 18.58 -24.36 -16.62
CA LYS A 431 19.21 -23.21 -15.94
C LYS A 431 18.56 -21.86 -16.30
N ALA A 432 18.01 -21.73 -17.51
CA ALA A 432 17.30 -20.51 -17.91
C ALA A 432 16.05 -20.26 -17.05
N ASN A 433 15.39 -21.32 -16.58
CA ASN A 433 14.15 -21.29 -15.81
C ASN A 433 14.40 -21.37 -14.29
N TRP A 434 15.64 -21.33 -13.83
CA TRP A 434 16.00 -21.50 -12.45
C TRP A 434 15.93 -20.17 -11.68
N LEU A 435 15.21 -20.15 -10.56
CA LEU A 435 15.19 -19.11 -9.57
C LEU A 435 15.84 -19.66 -8.28
N PRO A 436 17.06 -19.24 -7.95
CA PRO A 436 17.78 -19.74 -6.79
C PRO A 436 17.04 -19.49 -5.47
N ALA A 437 16.91 -20.53 -4.65
CA ALA A 437 16.27 -20.48 -3.34
C ALA A 437 17.31 -20.40 -2.22
N PRO A 438 16.95 -19.88 -1.00
CA PRO A 438 17.81 -19.92 0.17
C PRO A 438 17.96 -21.33 0.72
N ASP A 439 18.97 -21.54 1.55
CA ASP A 439 19.10 -22.73 2.42
C ASP A 439 18.26 -22.51 3.69
N GLY A 440 16.92 -22.60 3.54
CA GLY A 440 15.97 -22.30 4.60
C GLY A 440 14.59 -21.86 4.08
N PRO A 441 13.80 -21.20 4.93
CA PRO A 441 12.46 -20.74 4.57
C PRO A 441 12.45 -19.81 3.36
N ILE A 442 11.44 -20.00 2.51
CA ILE A 442 11.23 -19.25 1.26
C ILE A 442 10.03 -18.32 1.41
N TYR A 443 10.13 -17.14 0.84
CA TYR A 443 9.04 -16.20 0.64
C TYR A 443 9.03 -15.78 -0.83
N LEU A 444 7.93 -16.03 -1.52
CA LEU A 444 7.76 -15.65 -2.93
C LEU A 444 6.72 -14.53 -3.05
N ILE A 445 7.00 -13.58 -3.93
CA ILE A 445 6.00 -12.62 -4.41
C ILE A 445 5.91 -12.71 -5.93
N MET A 446 4.71 -13.02 -6.42
CA MET A 446 4.36 -12.80 -7.82
C MET A 446 3.88 -11.35 -7.97
N ARG A 447 4.31 -10.65 -9.02
CA ARG A 447 3.84 -9.30 -9.34
C ARG A 447 3.17 -9.32 -10.70
N LEU A 448 1.94 -8.85 -10.77
CA LEU A 448 1.09 -8.85 -11.97
C LEU A 448 0.77 -7.39 -12.31
N TYR A 449 1.58 -6.77 -13.18
CA TYR A 449 1.44 -5.35 -13.52
C TYR A 449 0.41 -5.14 -14.63
N TRP A 450 -0.49 -4.19 -14.40
CA TRP A 450 -1.61 -3.86 -15.27
C TRP A 450 -2.44 -5.11 -15.64
N PRO A 451 -3.08 -5.74 -14.63
CA PRO A 451 -3.91 -6.91 -14.88
C PRO A 451 -5.01 -6.62 -15.92
N LYS A 452 -5.37 -7.60 -16.71
CA LYS A 452 -6.52 -7.51 -17.61
C LYS A 452 -7.81 -7.48 -16.79
N GLU A 453 -8.75 -6.64 -17.18
CA GLU A 453 -10.08 -6.56 -16.55
C GLU A 453 -11.03 -7.63 -17.09
N THR A 454 -10.85 -8.01 -18.36
CA THR A 454 -11.67 -9.04 -19.01
C THR A 454 -11.12 -10.46 -18.80
N PRO A 455 -11.97 -11.47 -18.60
CA PRO A 455 -11.54 -12.86 -18.46
C PRO A 455 -10.71 -13.39 -19.64
N PRO A 456 -9.68 -14.23 -19.35
CA PRO A 456 -9.24 -14.60 -18.01
C PRO A 456 -8.59 -13.41 -17.28
N SER A 457 -8.94 -13.21 -16.00
CA SER A 457 -8.46 -12.10 -15.18
C SER A 457 -8.14 -12.55 -13.75
N VAL A 458 -7.13 -11.96 -13.14
CA VAL A 458 -6.85 -12.09 -11.70
C VAL A 458 -7.79 -11.20 -10.87
N LEU A 459 -8.47 -10.24 -11.52
CA LEU A 459 -9.38 -9.32 -10.87
C LEU A 459 -10.81 -9.88 -10.76
N PRO A 460 -11.52 -9.61 -9.65
CA PRO A 460 -10.96 -9.03 -8.42
C PRO A 460 -10.02 -10.02 -7.71
N PRO A 461 -8.97 -9.53 -7.01
CA PRO A 461 -7.98 -10.41 -6.37
C PRO A 461 -8.62 -11.42 -5.42
N GLY A 462 -8.28 -12.70 -5.60
CA GLY A 462 -8.88 -13.83 -4.87
C GLY A 462 -10.13 -14.42 -5.55
N ASP A 463 -10.88 -13.65 -6.34
CA ASP A 463 -12.10 -14.08 -7.01
C ASP A 463 -12.01 -14.07 -8.55
N GLY A 464 -10.92 -13.58 -9.12
CA GLY A 464 -10.67 -13.57 -10.54
C GLY A 464 -10.76 -14.96 -11.18
N THR A 465 -11.04 -15.02 -12.48
CA THR A 465 -11.18 -16.27 -13.24
C THR A 465 -9.85 -16.97 -13.51
N TRP A 466 -8.75 -16.22 -13.59
CA TRP A 466 -7.41 -16.79 -13.64
C TRP A 466 -6.90 -17.07 -12.23
N LYS A 467 -6.27 -18.23 -12.07
CA LYS A 467 -5.67 -18.65 -10.80
C LYS A 467 -4.18 -18.85 -10.98
N PRO A 468 -3.34 -18.42 -10.00
CA PRO A 468 -1.92 -18.72 -10.07
C PRO A 468 -1.67 -20.23 -10.04
N PRO A 469 -0.64 -20.72 -10.75
CA PRO A 469 -0.29 -22.13 -10.76
C PRO A 469 0.12 -22.60 -9.37
N ALA A 470 -0.06 -23.90 -9.12
CA ALA A 470 0.37 -24.54 -7.88
C ALA A 470 1.88 -24.42 -7.68
N ILE A 471 2.29 -24.30 -6.42
CA ILE A 471 3.68 -24.50 -6.01
C ILE A 471 3.79 -25.94 -5.51
N GLU A 472 4.58 -26.76 -6.17
CA GLU A 472 4.67 -28.18 -5.91
C GLU A 472 6.09 -28.58 -5.55
N VAL A 473 6.23 -29.58 -4.67
CA VAL A 473 7.52 -30.22 -4.42
C VAL A 473 8.00 -30.88 -5.71
N ALA A 474 9.21 -30.57 -6.13
CA ALA A 474 9.80 -31.20 -7.32
C ALA A 474 10.05 -32.68 -7.08
N GLN A 475 9.67 -33.51 -8.05
CA GLN A 475 9.92 -34.94 -8.04
C GLN A 475 11.34 -35.28 -8.45
#